data_7e1e3588caff7366e2259fd08863f220
#
_entry.id   7e1e3588caff7366e2259fd08863f220
#
_cell.length_a   1.000
_cell.length_b   1.000
_cell.length_c   1.000
_cell.angle_alpha   90.00
_cell.angle_beta   90.00
_cell.angle_gamma   90.00
#
_symmetry.space_group_name_H-M   'P 1'
#
loop_
_entity.id
_entity.type
_entity.pdbx_description
1 polymer ?
#
loop_
_entity_poly.entity_id
_entity_poly.type
_entity_poly.pdbx_seq_one_letter_code
_entity_poly.pdbx_strand_id
1 'polypeptide(L)'
;MENRREYDDENTIKIVEDHGTDVKNLIPILQDVQETYGYLPSAAISRIAEKLHISEDVIFGVATFYTHFKFTKPGEHTIKACLGTACFVKGAENLLEILKDKFGIEPGETSEDNRVSLERVACLGCCALAPTIVVDDEVHGNMSSVKLTKIIDELMSEDSQKGGEHE
;
A
#
# COMPACT_ATOMS: atom_id res chain seq x y z
N MET A 1 8.72 4.04 10.76
CA MET A 1 9.05 2.84 9.95
C MET A 1 8.48 1.64 10.68
N GLU A 2 7.27 1.23 10.35
CA GLU A 2 6.72 -0.02 10.87
C GLU A 2 7.44 -1.18 10.20
N ASN A 3 8.06 -2.00 11.03
CA ASN A 3 8.76 -3.22 10.63
C ASN A 3 7.71 -4.22 10.09
N ARG A 4 7.45 -4.16 8.77
CA ARG A 4 6.55 -5.10 8.08
C ARG A 4 7.17 -6.48 8.14
N ARG A 5 6.63 -7.33 9.00
CA ARG A 5 7.13 -8.67 9.25
C ARG A 5 6.97 -9.54 8.01
N GLU A 6 7.94 -10.39 7.76
CA GLU A 6 7.79 -11.51 6.83
C GLU A 6 6.64 -12.41 7.32
N TYR A 7 5.92 -13.04 6.38
CA TYR A 7 4.77 -13.89 6.74
C TYR A 7 5.17 -15.00 7.72
N ASP A 8 4.43 -15.09 8.81
CA ASP A 8 4.57 -16.10 9.84
C ASP A 8 3.20 -16.75 10.11
N ASP A 9 3.13 -18.07 9.90
CA ASP A 9 1.92 -18.86 10.06
C ASP A 9 1.45 -18.89 11.52
N GLU A 10 2.36 -19.01 12.48
CA GLU A 10 2.03 -19.05 13.91
C GLU A 10 1.37 -17.74 14.37
N ASN A 11 1.87 -16.61 13.86
CA ASN A 11 1.31 -15.31 14.18
C ASN A 11 -0.09 -15.13 13.60
N THR A 12 -0.32 -15.61 12.38
CA THR A 12 -1.66 -15.60 11.77
C THR A 12 -2.65 -16.46 12.56
N ILE A 13 -2.24 -17.66 12.99
CA ILE A 13 -3.06 -18.54 13.84
C ILE A 13 -3.42 -17.83 15.15
N LYS A 14 -2.45 -17.20 15.79
CA LYS A 14 -2.66 -16.46 17.03
C LYS A 14 -3.68 -15.33 16.86
N ILE A 15 -3.58 -14.53 15.79
CA ILE A 15 -4.57 -13.48 15.48
C ILE A 15 -5.97 -14.08 15.38
N VAL A 16 -6.15 -15.21 14.68
CA VAL A 16 -7.46 -15.87 14.56
C VAL A 16 -7.96 -16.37 15.91
N GLU A 17 -7.10 -16.95 16.74
CA GLU A 17 -7.46 -17.47 18.07
C GLU A 17 -7.86 -16.36 19.03
N ASP A 18 -7.17 -15.22 18.99
CA ASP A 18 -7.46 -14.05 19.83
C ASP A 18 -8.84 -13.45 19.50
N HIS A 19 -9.27 -13.46 18.23
CA HIS A 19 -10.61 -13.02 17.81
C HIS A 19 -11.67 -14.11 17.91
N GLY A 20 -11.27 -15.38 17.95
CA GLY A 20 -12.16 -16.54 17.88
C GLY A 20 -12.55 -16.92 16.45
N THR A 21 -12.89 -18.19 16.25
CA THR A 21 -13.11 -18.83 14.95
C THR A 21 -14.52 -18.62 14.37
N ASP A 22 -15.27 -17.66 14.83
CA ASP A 22 -16.59 -17.33 14.28
C ASP A 22 -16.44 -16.42 13.04
N VAL A 23 -17.17 -16.73 11.98
CA VAL A 23 -17.14 -16.00 10.69
C VAL A 23 -17.47 -14.50 10.86
N LYS A 24 -18.24 -14.12 11.87
CA LYS A 24 -18.52 -12.70 12.19
C LYS A 24 -17.26 -11.90 12.53
N ASN A 25 -16.16 -12.57 12.90
CA ASN A 25 -14.90 -11.98 13.27
C ASN A 25 -13.94 -11.84 12.05
N LEU A 26 -14.39 -12.23 10.84
CA LEU A 26 -13.55 -12.20 9.65
C LEU A 26 -12.92 -10.82 9.40
N ILE A 27 -13.72 -9.75 9.44
CA ILE A 27 -13.21 -8.39 9.15
C ILE A 27 -12.15 -7.95 10.18
N PRO A 28 -12.37 -8.04 11.51
CA PRO A 28 -11.34 -7.75 12.49
C PRO A 28 -10.05 -8.59 12.29
N ILE A 29 -10.18 -9.87 12.00
CA ILE A 29 -9.04 -10.75 11.72
C ILE A 29 -8.24 -10.24 10.52
N LEU A 30 -8.91 -9.91 9.41
CA LEU A 30 -8.25 -9.38 8.21
C LEU A 30 -7.57 -8.02 8.48
N GLN A 31 -8.15 -7.19 9.32
CA GLN A 31 -7.56 -5.91 9.73
C GLN A 31 -6.25 -6.11 10.50
N ASP A 32 -6.23 -6.98 11.51
CA ASP A 32 -5.05 -7.26 12.31
C ASP A 32 -3.95 -7.96 11.50
N VAL A 33 -4.34 -8.87 10.59
CA VAL A 33 -3.39 -9.49 9.65
C VAL A 33 -2.77 -8.43 8.74
N GLN A 34 -3.57 -7.52 8.18
CA GLN A 34 -3.04 -6.44 7.35
C GLN A 34 -2.20 -5.44 8.14
N GLU A 35 -2.57 -5.11 9.37
CA GLU A 35 -1.76 -4.26 10.25
C GLU A 35 -0.39 -4.90 10.53
N THR A 36 -0.38 -6.22 10.73
CA THR A 36 0.85 -6.97 11.02
C THR A 36 1.79 -7.06 9.81
N TYR A 37 1.26 -7.35 8.62
CA TYR A 37 2.08 -7.61 7.42
C TYR A 37 2.09 -6.47 6.40
N GLY A 38 1.18 -5.49 6.54
CA GLY A 38 0.98 -4.40 5.59
C GLY A 38 0.08 -4.76 4.40
N TYR A 39 -0.29 -6.04 4.26
CA TYR A 39 -1.17 -6.59 3.21
C TYR A 39 -1.75 -7.92 3.68
N LEU A 40 -2.61 -8.54 2.86
CA LEU A 40 -3.17 -9.87 3.10
C LEU A 40 -2.39 -10.92 2.30
N PRO A 41 -1.40 -11.61 2.89
CA PRO A 41 -0.69 -12.69 2.22
C PRO A 41 -1.64 -13.83 1.83
N SER A 42 -1.47 -14.44 0.65
CA SER A 42 -2.29 -15.57 0.21
C SER A 42 -2.24 -16.74 1.20
N ALA A 43 -1.07 -16.99 1.77
CA ALA A 43 -0.90 -18.01 2.80
C ALA A 43 -1.70 -17.69 4.08
N ALA A 44 -1.81 -16.40 4.49
CA ALA A 44 -2.66 -15.99 5.60
C ALA A 44 -4.15 -16.21 5.27
N ILE A 45 -4.58 -15.89 4.05
CA ILE A 45 -5.96 -16.12 3.59
C ILE A 45 -6.31 -17.60 3.68
N SER A 46 -5.44 -18.48 3.17
CA SER A 46 -5.63 -19.94 3.26
C SER A 46 -5.73 -20.42 4.71
N ARG A 47 -4.89 -19.90 5.59
CA ARG A 47 -4.91 -20.27 7.01
C ARG A 47 -6.17 -19.78 7.72
N ILE A 48 -6.63 -18.56 7.43
CA ILE A 48 -7.88 -18.01 7.97
C ILE A 48 -9.07 -18.84 7.48
N ALA A 49 -9.11 -19.19 6.19
CA ALA A 49 -10.16 -20.02 5.59
C ALA A 49 -10.28 -21.37 6.31
N GLU A 50 -9.14 -22.04 6.55
CA GLU A 50 -9.07 -23.31 7.29
C GLU A 50 -9.61 -23.15 8.72
N LYS A 51 -9.15 -22.16 9.46
CA LYS A 51 -9.52 -21.93 10.86
C LYS A 51 -10.99 -21.53 11.06
N LEU A 52 -11.55 -20.74 10.13
CA LEU A 52 -12.95 -20.32 10.17
C LEU A 52 -13.90 -21.29 9.47
N HIS A 53 -13.38 -22.36 8.85
CA HIS A 53 -14.15 -23.34 8.04
C HIS A 53 -14.99 -22.71 6.93
N ILE A 54 -14.41 -21.72 6.23
CA ILE A 54 -15.00 -21.04 5.06
C ILE A 54 -14.09 -21.19 3.85
N SER A 55 -14.62 -20.93 2.64
CA SER A 55 -13.78 -20.93 1.45
C SER A 55 -12.98 -19.62 1.33
N GLU A 56 -11.82 -19.69 0.68
CA GLU A 56 -11.02 -18.49 0.36
C GLU A 56 -11.82 -17.49 -0.47
N ASP A 57 -12.72 -17.96 -1.36
CA ASP A 57 -13.57 -17.08 -2.18
C ASP A 57 -14.44 -16.15 -1.33
N VAL A 58 -14.94 -16.63 -0.17
CA VAL A 58 -15.70 -15.80 0.77
C VAL A 58 -14.81 -14.69 1.34
N ILE A 59 -13.57 -15.02 1.69
CA ILE A 59 -12.60 -14.05 2.21
C ILE A 59 -12.25 -13.03 1.13
N PHE A 60 -11.94 -13.49 -0.09
CA PHE A 60 -11.68 -12.59 -1.23
C PHE A 60 -12.88 -11.70 -1.53
N GLY A 61 -14.11 -12.26 -1.53
CA GLY A 61 -15.33 -11.49 -1.75
C GLY A 61 -15.53 -10.37 -0.71
N VAL A 62 -15.25 -10.65 0.56
CA VAL A 62 -15.30 -9.64 1.62
C VAL A 62 -14.16 -8.64 1.47
N ALA A 63 -12.94 -9.10 1.30
CA ALA A 63 -11.77 -8.23 1.27
C ALA A 63 -11.75 -7.31 0.03
N THR A 64 -12.21 -7.77 -1.14
CA THR A 64 -12.29 -6.94 -2.35
C THR A 64 -13.40 -5.89 -2.30
N PHE A 65 -14.44 -6.10 -1.49
CA PHE A 65 -15.49 -5.10 -1.27
C PHE A 65 -14.94 -3.87 -0.51
N TYR A 66 -13.99 -4.06 0.38
CA TYR A 66 -13.38 -2.98 1.16
C TYR A 66 -12.04 -2.57 0.54
N THR A 67 -11.97 -1.39 -0.07
CA THR A 67 -10.75 -0.84 -0.71
C THR A 67 -9.57 -0.65 0.24
N HIS A 68 -9.79 -0.79 1.53
CA HIS A 68 -8.76 -0.74 2.56
C HIS A 68 -7.82 -1.95 2.52
N PHE A 69 -8.33 -3.13 2.12
CA PHE A 69 -7.51 -4.34 2.08
C PHE A 69 -6.62 -4.39 0.84
N LYS A 70 -5.36 -4.77 1.05
CA LYS A 70 -4.33 -4.90 0.02
C LYS A 70 -3.90 -6.35 -0.11
N PHE A 71 -3.79 -6.84 -1.33
CA PHE A 71 -3.33 -8.20 -1.62
C PHE A 71 -1.89 -8.27 -2.09
N THR A 72 -1.31 -7.12 -2.41
CA THR A 72 0.07 -6.99 -2.86
C THR A 72 0.93 -6.44 -1.74
N LYS A 73 2.11 -7.03 -1.54
CA LYS A 73 3.08 -6.52 -0.58
C LYS A 73 3.45 -5.09 -0.97
N PRO A 74 3.25 -4.12 -0.07
CA PRO A 74 3.66 -2.75 -0.37
C PRO A 74 5.18 -2.64 -0.43
N GLY A 75 5.65 -1.75 -1.28
CA GLY A 75 7.07 -1.40 -1.37
C GLY A 75 7.59 -0.73 -0.10
N GLU A 76 8.89 -0.48 -0.08
CA GLU A 76 9.55 0.27 1.00
C GLU A 76 8.95 1.68 1.12
N HIS A 77 8.63 2.28 -0.02
CA HIS A 77 7.98 3.58 -0.13
C HIS A 77 6.60 3.47 -0.79
N THR A 78 5.66 4.27 -0.32
CA THR A 78 4.32 4.35 -0.91
C THR A 78 4.08 5.76 -1.42
N ILE A 79 3.84 5.90 -2.73
CA ILE A 79 3.50 7.18 -3.36
C ILE A 79 2.01 7.21 -3.67
N LYS A 80 1.28 8.16 -3.07
CA LYS A 80 -0.16 8.35 -3.30
C LYS A 80 -0.39 9.61 -4.12
N ALA A 81 -0.93 9.47 -5.33
CA ALA A 81 -1.29 10.58 -6.21
C ALA A 81 -2.75 10.98 -6.03
N CYS A 82 -3.01 12.22 -5.69
CA CYS A 82 -4.36 12.75 -5.56
C CYS A 82 -4.94 13.13 -6.93
N LEU A 83 -6.06 12.52 -7.32
CA LEU A 83 -6.81 12.85 -8.54
C LEU A 83 -8.17 13.52 -8.25
N GLY A 84 -8.36 14.10 -7.06
CA GLY A 84 -9.53 14.91 -6.77
C GLY A 84 -9.63 16.12 -7.72
N THR A 85 -10.82 16.67 -7.90
CA THR A 85 -11.13 17.69 -8.91
C THR A 85 -10.11 18.84 -8.94
N ALA A 86 -9.74 19.39 -7.77
CA ALA A 86 -8.78 20.49 -7.71
C ALA A 86 -7.37 20.09 -8.19
N CYS A 87 -6.92 18.88 -7.86
CA CYS A 87 -5.64 18.33 -8.30
C CYS A 87 -5.67 18.00 -9.80
N PHE A 88 -6.75 17.37 -10.26
CA PHE A 88 -6.95 17.04 -11.66
C PHE A 88 -6.88 18.25 -12.58
N VAL A 89 -7.65 19.32 -12.26
CA VAL A 89 -7.64 20.58 -13.03
C VAL A 89 -6.25 21.23 -13.05
N LYS A 90 -5.44 21.01 -12.03
CA LYS A 90 -4.06 21.54 -11.94
C LYS A 90 -2.99 20.56 -12.47
N GLY A 91 -3.39 19.52 -13.19
CA GLY A 91 -2.47 18.61 -13.90
C GLY A 91 -1.94 17.44 -13.10
N ALA A 92 -2.66 16.97 -12.07
CA ALA A 92 -2.25 15.80 -11.30
C ALA A 92 -2.19 14.51 -12.14
N GLU A 93 -2.97 14.42 -13.23
CA GLU A 93 -2.91 13.29 -14.15
C GLU A 93 -1.54 13.17 -14.83
N ASN A 94 -0.95 14.29 -15.24
CA ASN A 94 0.40 14.32 -15.80
C ASN A 94 1.47 13.89 -14.77
N LEU A 95 1.27 14.22 -13.48
CA LEU A 95 2.18 13.76 -12.42
C LEU A 95 2.06 12.26 -12.23
N LEU A 96 0.86 11.70 -12.32
CA LEU A 96 0.64 10.26 -12.23
C LEU A 96 1.30 9.52 -13.42
N GLU A 97 1.17 10.04 -14.64
CA GLU A 97 1.83 9.43 -15.82
C GLU A 97 3.37 9.43 -15.67
N ILE A 98 3.96 10.53 -15.16
CA ILE A 98 5.40 10.56 -14.87
C ILE A 98 5.81 9.46 -13.87
N LEU A 99 5.00 9.23 -12.82
CA LEU A 99 5.26 8.18 -11.83
C LEU A 99 5.15 6.78 -12.47
N LYS A 100 4.13 6.54 -13.29
CA LYS A 100 3.93 5.29 -14.02
C LYS A 100 5.12 5.00 -14.93
N ASP A 101 5.53 5.96 -15.73
CA ASP A 101 6.66 5.83 -16.66
C ASP A 101 7.98 5.61 -15.91
N LYS A 102 8.19 6.31 -14.79
CA LYS A 102 9.44 6.22 -14.02
C LYS A 102 9.62 4.87 -13.34
N PHE A 103 8.55 4.29 -12.78
CA PHE A 103 8.59 3.05 -12.01
C PHE A 103 8.11 1.82 -12.79
N GLY A 104 7.51 2.01 -13.98
CA GLY A 104 6.99 0.92 -14.81
C GLY A 104 5.79 0.20 -14.18
N ILE A 105 5.00 0.88 -13.35
CA ILE A 105 3.87 0.30 -12.60
C ILE A 105 2.60 1.12 -12.76
N GLU A 106 1.45 0.44 -12.69
CA GLU A 106 0.14 1.07 -12.64
C GLU A 106 -0.29 1.37 -11.19
N PRO A 107 -1.24 2.30 -10.98
CA PRO A 107 -1.79 2.54 -9.64
C PRO A 107 -2.42 1.28 -9.03
N GLY A 108 -1.98 0.93 -7.84
CA GLY A 108 -2.33 -0.30 -7.11
C GLY A 108 -1.23 -1.36 -7.16
N GLU A 109 -0.16 -1.11 -7.91
CA GLU A 109 0.96 -2.03 -8.06
C GLU A 109 2.18 -1.58 -7.26
N THR A 110 3.11 -2.52 -7.08
CA THR A 110 4.43 -2.31 -6.49
C THR A 110 5.49 -2.63 -7.53
N SER A 111 6.57 -1.84 -7.59
CA SER A 111 7.69 -2.06 -8.50
C SER A 111 8.32 -3.45 -8.31
N GLU A 112 8.89 -4.03 -9.36
CA GLU A 112 9.49 -5.38 -9.33
C GLU A 112 10.59 -5.52 -8.27
N ASP A 113 11.29 -4.44 -7.99
CA ASP A 113 12.32 -4.37 -6.93
C ASP A 113 11.73 -4.21 -5.51
N ASN A 114 10.40 -4.18 -5.36
CA ASN A 114 9.66 -3.95 -4.12
C ASN A 114 10.00 -2.61 -3.41
N ARG A 115 10.53 -1.63 -4.13
CA ARG A 115 10.91 -0.35 -3.54
C ARG A 115 9.75 0.63 -3.47
N VAL A 116 8.93 0.72 -4.51
CA VAL A 116 7.88 1.73 -4.61
C VAL A 116 6.53 1.11 -4.92
N SER A 117 5.54 1.46 -4.12
CA SER A 117 4.11 1.21 -4.42
C SER A 117 3.45 2.50 -4.87
N LEU A 118 2.71 2.44 -5.96
CA LEU A 118 1.95 3.57 -6.49
C LEU A 118 0.47 3.42 -6.17
N GLU A 119 -0.11 4.41 -5.52
CA GLU A 119 -1.53 4.45 -5.21
C GLU A 119 -2.20 5.68 -5.84
N ARG A 120 -3.41 5.49 -6.31
CA ARG A 120 -4.30 6.57 -6.74
C ARG A 120 -5.34 6.82 -5.65
N VAL A 121 -5.47 8.06 -5.20
CA VAL A 121 -6.50 8.44 -4.23
C VAL A 121 -7.47 9.46 -4.80
N ALA A 122 -8.76 9.30 -4.48
CA ALA A 122 -9.80 10.18 -4.96
C ALA A 122 -9.64 11.62 -4.42
N CYS A 123 -9.27 11.78 -3.16
CA CYS A 123 -8.99 13.07 -2.54
C CYS A 123 -8.21 12.91 -1.24
N LEU A 124 -7.15 13.71 -1.06
CA LEU A 124 -6.37 13.79 0.17
C LEU A 124 -6.87 14.87 1.15
N GLY A 125 -7.88 15.66 0.77
CA GLY A 125 -8.38 16.76 1.58
C GLY A 125 -7.54 18.04 1.54
N CYS A 126 -6.38 18.03 0.87
CA CYS A 126 -5.41 19.15 0.81
C CYS A 126 -5.60 20.03 -0.43
N CYS A 127 -6.84 20.35 -0.82
CA CYS A 127 -7.17 21.04 -2.10
C CYS A 127 -6.52 22.42 -2.25
N ALA A 128 -6.23 23.12 -1.15
CA ALA A 128 -5.53 24.39 -1.18
C ALA A 128 -4.09 24.26 -1.71
N LEU A 129 -3.48 23.09 -1.51
CA LEU A 129 -2.12 22.78 -1.94
C LEU A 129 -2.06 22.01 -3.27
N ALA A 130 -3.19 21.94 -3.99
CA ALA A 130 -3.27 21.18 -5.23
C ALA A 130 -2.28 21.68 -6.31
N PRO A 131 -1.66 20.81 -7.14
CA PRO A 131 -1.74 19.35 -7.08
C PRO A 131 -0.91 18.80 -5.92
N THR A 132 -1.37 17.67 -5.33
CA THR A 132 -0.71 17.05 -4.16
C THR A 132 -0.40 15.58 -4.39
N ILE A 133 0.74 15.16 -3.88
CA ILE A 133 1.10 13.75 -3.69
C ILE A 133 1.44 13.52 -2.22
N VAL A 134 1.40 12.29 -1.77
CA VAL A 134 1.94 11.85 -0.47
C VAL A 134 3.02 10.84 -0.76
N VAL A 135 4.18 11.03 -0.17
CA VAL A 135 5.26 10.04 -0.18
C VAL A 135 5.39 9.54 1.24
N ASP A 136 5.12 8.26 1.43
CA ASP A 136 4.94 7.63 2.74
C ASP A 136 3.87 8.38 3.55
N ASP A 137 4.23 9.15 4.55
CA ASP A 137 3.31 9.95 5.35
C ASP A 137 3.50 11.48 5.13
N GLU A 138 4.42 11.88 4.23
CA GLU A 138 4.71 13.29 3.97
C GLU A 138 3.88 13.84 2.80
N VAL A 139 3.15 14.94 3.05
CA VAL A 139 2.32 15.59 2.04
C VAL A 139 3.11 16.65 1.27
N HIS A 140 3.26 16.43 -0.03
CA HIS A 140 3.91 17.38 -0.94
C HIS A 140 2.86 18.13 -1.79
N GLY A 141 2.76 19.43 -1.58
CA GLY A 141 1.80 20.28 -2.28
C GLY A 141 2.42 21.18 -3.34
N ASN A 142 1.54 21.79 -4.16
CA ASN A 142 1.94 22.66 -5.28
C ASN A 142 2.95 21.97 -6.18
N MET A 143 2.62 20.72 -6.52
CA MET A 143 3.51 19.86 -7.27
C MET A 143 3.63 20.28 -8.73
N SER A 144 4.84 20.12 -9.26
CA SER A 144 5.16 20.26 -10.67
C SER A 144 6.02 19.07 -11.10
N SER A 145 6.13 18.82 -12.39
CA SER A 145 6.98 17.74 -12.93
C SER A 145 8.43 17.85 -12.40
N VAL A 146 8.97 19.05 -12.32
CA VAL A 146 10.35 19.30 -11.81
C VAL A 146 10.47 18.94 -10.33
N LYS A 147 9.51 19.36 -9.51
CA LYS A 147 9.50 18.99 -8.07
C LYS A 147 9.35 17.50 -7.89
N LEU A 148 8.48 16.88 -8.67
CA LEU A 148 8.25 15.44 -8.61
C LEU A 148 9.52 14.66 -8.92
N THR A 149 10.21 14.99 -10.02
CA THR A 149 11.46 14.34 -10.39
C THR A 149 12.50 14.46 -9.29
N LYS A 150 12.62 15.66 -8.67
CA LYS A 150 13.56 15.86 -7.56
C LYS A 150 13.26 14.97 -6.36
N ILE A 151 11.99 14.88 -5.93
CA ILE A 151 11.57 14.03 -4.82
C ILE A 151 11.87 12.56 -5.15
N ILE A 152 11.57 12.11 -6.36
CA ILE A 152 11.87 10.75 -6.80
C ILE A 152 13.37 10.47 -6.76
N ASP A 153 14.21 11.39 -7.26
CA ASP A 153 15.66 11.22 -7.29
C ASP A 153 16.24 11.20 -5.87
N GLU A 154 15.73 12.03 -4.95
CA GLU A 154 16.08 12.01 -3.53
C GLU A 154 15.71 10.66 -2.90
N LEU A 155 14.48 10.18 -3.09
CA LEU A 155 13.98 8.89 -2.60
C LEU A 155 14.88 7.73 -3.07
N MET A 156 15.22 7.71 -4.38
CA MET A 156 16.03 6.66 -4.96
C MET A 156 17.51 6.73 -4.53
N SER A 157 18.00 7.90 -4.13
CA SER A 157 19.39 8.08 -3.70
C SER A 157 19.62 7.68 -2.22
N GLU A 158 18.65 7.91 -1.35
CA GLU A 158 18.73 7.54 0.07
C GLU A 158 18.82 6.01 0.25
N ASP A 159 18.16 5.25 -0.59
CA ASP A 159 18.20 3.79 -0.53
C ASP A 159 19.52 3.21 -1.02
N SER A 160 20.20 3.88 -1.96
CA SER A 160 21.52 3.43 -2.44
C SER A 160 22.59 3.46 -1.34
N GLN A 161 22.39 4.22 -0.26
CA GLN A 161 23.30 4.30 0.88
C GLN A 161 23.01 3.24 1.97
N LYS A 162 21.78 2.66 2.00
CA LYS A 162 21.42 1.62 2.97
C LYS A 162 21.75 0.20 2.53
N GLY A 163 21.99 -0.03 1.23
CA GLY A 163 22.33 -1.33 0.64
C GLY A 163 23.80 -1.74 0.77
N GLY A 164 24.66 -0.94 1.42
CA GLY A 164 26.12 -1.13 1.48
C GLY A 164 26.68 -1.74 2.77
N GLU A 165 25.86 -2.15 3.73
CA GLU A 165 26.35 -2.70 5.01
C GLU A 165 25.82 -4.10 5.30
N HIS A 166 26.03 -5.04 4.38
CA HIS A 166 25.99 -6.47 4.67
C HIS A 166 26.94 -7.21 3.71
N GLU A 167 28.22 -7.19 4.05
CA GLU A 167 29.20 -8.22 3.69
C GLU A 167 29.89 -8.72 4.95
#